data_980955f2c188d116b160c40d4f35fec6
#
_entry.id   980955f2c188d116b160c40d4f35fec6
#
_cell.length_a   1.000
_cell.length_b   1.000
_cell.length_c   1.000
_cell.angle_alpha   90.00
_cell.angle_beta   90.00
_cell.angle_gamma   90.00
#
_symmetry.space_group_name_H-M   'P 1'
#
loop_
_entity.id
_entity.type
_entity.pdbx_description
1 polymer ?
#
loop_
_entity_poly.entity_id
_entity_poly.type
_entity_poly.pdbx_seq_one_letter_code
_entity_poly.pdbx_strand_id
1 'polypeptide(L)'
;ITADYVNGNVKNLIDSEVVQPNLPSGVTIGTNSRNRMMAEEFSSLYQAIAVAVFLVFVVMAAQFESPKFSFMVMTTIPFSLVGSFGLLKLTGTTISMTSILGFLILIGTVVNNGILYVDTVNQYRMTMELKTALVEAGATRLRPILMTSSTTILSMIPMVLSTGTVSYTHLR
;
A
#
# COMPACT_ATOMS: atom_id res chain seq x y z
N ILE A 1 19.37 8.18 -26.93
CA ILE A 1 19.92 9.03 -25.86
C ILE A 1 18.91 9.02 -24.74
N THR A 2 19.29 8.47 -23.61
CA THR A 2 18.46 8.44 -22.40
C THR A 2 18.98 9.54 -21.47
N ALA A 3 18.14 10.52 -21.17
CA ALA A 3 18.46 11.54 -20.18
C ALA A 3 17.59 11.33 -18.94
N ASP A 4 18.21 11.19 -17.78
CA ASP A 4 17.50 11.16 -16.50
C ASP A 4 17.24 12.60 -16.03
N TYR A 5 15.97 12.94 -15.91
CA TYR A 5 15.54 14.27 -15.46
C TYR A 5 15.28 14.26 -13.96
N VAL A 6 15.94 15.17 -13.26
CA VAL A 6 15.78 15.34 -11.81
C VAL A 6 14.47 16.04 -11.45
N ASN A 7 13.86 16.78 -12.40
CA ASN A 7 12.62 17.53 -12.15
C ASN A 7 11.75 17.57 -13.41
N GLY A 8 10.46 17.23 -13.27
CA GLY A 8 9.51 17.18 -14.40
C GLY A 8 9.32 18.53 -15.14
N ASN A 9 9.49 19.66 -14.45
CA ASN A 9 9.41 20.98 -15.08
C ASN A 9 10.59 21.24 -16.03
N VAL A 10 11.79 20.79 -15.67
CA VAL A 10 12.99 20.92 -16.51
C VAL A 10 12.85 20.05 -17.76
N LYS A 11 12.26 18.86 -17.63
CA LYS A 11 11.97 17.98 -18.76
C LYS A 11 11.07 18.67 -19.80
N ASN A 12 9.96 19.25 -19.33
CA ASN A 12 9.01 19.94 -20.22
C ASN A 12 9.63 21.13 -20.95
N LEU A 13 10.50 21.89 -20.26
CA LEU A 13 11.24 23.01 -20.86
C LEU A 13 12.25 22.55 -21.90
N ILE A 14 13.01 21.49 -21.64
CA ILE A 14 13.97 20.93 -22.59
C ILE A 14 13.25 20.35 -23.79
N ASP A 15 12.14 19.62 -23.59
CA ASP A 15 11.37 19.04 -24.67
C ASP A 15 10.75 20.12 -25.58
N SER A 16 10.26 21.24 -25.02
CA SER A 16 9.62 22.31 -25.81
C SER A 16 10.61 23.27 -26.47
N GLU A 17 11.69 23.65 -25.78
CA GLU A 17 12.60 24.68 -26.27
C GLU A 17 13.81 24.15 -27.04
N VAL A 18 14.27 22.94 -26.72
CA VAL A 18 15.51 22.40 -27.30
C VAL A 18 15.24 21.23 -28.23
N VAL A 19 14.36 20.31 -27.87
CA VAL A 19 14.18 19.07 -28.61
C VAL A 19 13.21 19.22 -29.77
N GLN A 20 12.04 19.84 -29.57
CA GLN A 20 11.04 20.04 -30.63
C GLN A 20 11.53 20.83 -31.83
N PRO A 21 12.23 21.98 -31.64
CA PRO A 21 12.71 22.76 -32.79
C PRO A 21 13.81 22.08 -33.61
N ASN A 22 14.54 21.14 -33.03
CA ASN A 22 15.66 20.47 -33.67
C ASN A 22 15.32 19.06 -34.20
N LEU A 23 14.05 18.65 -34.15
CA LEU A 23 13.61 17.36 -34.70
C LEU A 23 13.50 17.42 -36.24
N PRO A 24 14.04 16.43 -36.97
CA PRO A 24 13.78 16.28 -38.40
C PRO A 24 12.28 16.09 -38.67
N SER A 25 11.79 16.61 -39.77
CA SER A 25 10.41 16.45 -40.22
C SER A 25 10.01 14.98 -40.29
N GLY A 26 9.00 14.59 -39.50
CA GLY A 26 8.49 13.21 -39.42
C GLY A 26 8.92 12.43 -38.19
N VAL A 27 9.75 12.99 -37.29
CA VAL A 27 10.11 12.40 -36.01
C VAL A 27 9.32 13.07 -34.90
N THR A 28 8.55 12.32 -34.16
CA THR A 28 7.84 12.81 -32.98
C THR A 28 8.51 12.30 -31.70
N ILE A 29 8.53 13.13 -30.65
CA ILE A 29 8.99 12.69 -29.34
C ILE A 29 7.97 11.70 -28.81
N GLY A 30 8.22 10.41 -28.98
CA GLY A 30 7.45 9.38 -28.33
C GLY A 30 7.77 9.40 -26.84
N THR A 31 6.78 9.65 -25.96
CA THR A 31 6.94 9.28 -24.56
C THR A 31 7.38 7.84 -24.52
N ASN A 32 8.54 7.60 -23.89
CA ASN A 32 9.16 6.29 -23.84
C ASN A 32 8.06 5.26 -23.48
N SER A 33 7.86 4.26 -24.31
CA SER A 33 6.80 3.24 -24.14
C SER A 33 6.82 2.64 -22.72
N ARG A 34 7.99 2.57 -22.12
CA ARG A 34 8.20 2.18 -20.73
C ARG A 34 7.51 3.11 -19.72
N ASN A 35 7.55 4.42 -19.94
CA ASN A 35 6.89 5.38 -19.04
C ASN A 35 5.36 5.34 -19.18
N ARG A 36 4.85 5.05 -20.36
CA ARG A 36 3.41 4.82 -20.58
C ARG A 36 2.94 3.53 -19.92
N MET A 37 3.66 2.43 -20.11
CA MET A 37 3.37 1.17 -19.44
C MET A 37 3.38 1.34 -17.92
N MET A 38 4.40 1.99 -17.37
CA MET A 38 4.44 2.28 -15.91
C MET A 38 3.22 3.11 -15.46
N ALA A 39 2.84 4.14 -16.20
CA ALA A 39 1.69 4.99 -15.84
C ALA A 39 0.37 4.21 -15.89
N GLU A 40 0.19 3.34 -16.89
CA GLU A 40 -0.96 2.45 -17.03
C GLU A 40 -1.01 1.42 -15.89
N GLU A 41 0.12 0.82 -15.52
CA GLU A 41 0.25 -0.11 -14.42
C GLU A 41 -0.06 0.58 -13.08
N PHE A 42 0.45 1.78 -12.83
CA PHE A 42 0.10 2.57 -11.63
C PHE A 42 -1.39 2.89 -11.58
N SER A 43 -1.99 3.31 -12.70
CA SER A 43 -3.42 3.58 -12.80
C SER A 43 -4.25 2.34 -12.47
N SER A 44 -3.89 1.20 -13.02
CA SER A 44 -4.56 -0.08 -12.78
C SER A 44 -4.47 -0.51 -11.30
N LEU A 45 -3.31 -0.30 -10.67
CA LEU A 45 -3.12 -0.58 -9.25
C LEU A 45 -3.97 0.32 -8.35
N TYR A 46 -4.07 1.62 -8.66
CA TYR A 46 -4.95 2.52 -7.91
C TYR A 46 -6.42 2.13 -8.03
N GLN A 47 -6.87 1.75 -9.22
CA GLN A 47 -8.23 1.24 -9.43
C GLN A 47 -8.46 -0.05 -8.63
N ALA A 48 -7.52 -0.98 -8.66
CA ALA A 48 -7.60 -2.22 -7.88
C ALA A 48 -7.70 -1.95 -6.37
N ILE A 49 -6.91 -1.01 -5.84
CA ILE A 49 -6.97 -0.60 -4.43
C ILE A 49 -8.34 -0.01 -4.09
N ALA A 50 -8.86 0.89 -4.94
CA ALA A 50 -10.17 1.50 -4.71
C ALA A 50 -11.29 0.47 -4.68
N VAL A 51 -11.30 -0.47 -5.64
CA VAL A 51 -12.26 -1.58 -5.69
C VAL A 51 -12.10 -2.50 -4.47
N ALA A 52 -10.87 -2.84 -4.08
CA ALA A 52 -10.61 -3.68 -2.92
C ALA A 52 -11.13 -3.04 -1.63
N VAL A 53 -10.87 -1.75 -1.40
CA VAL A 53 -11.37 -1.00 -0.24
C VAL A 53 -12.89 -0.95 -0.23
N PHE A 54 -13.51 -0.71 -1.39
CA PHE A 54 -14.97 -0.72 -1.51
C PHE A 54 -15.58 -2.10 -1.20
N LEU A 55 -15.02 -3.17 -1.77
CA LEU A 55 -15.49 -4.54 -1.50
C LEU A 55 -15.33 -4.91 -0.02
N VAL A 56 -14.21 -4.55 0.59
CA VAL A 56 -13.99 -4.74 2.02
C VAL A 56 -15.05 -4.01 2.84
N PHE A 57 -15.40 -2.78 2.48
CA PHE A 57 -16.46 -2.04 3.15
C PHE A 57 -17.81 -2.75 3.04
N VAL A 58 -18.17 -3.21 1.85
CA VAL A 58 -19.43 -3.95 1.62
C VAL A 58 -19.49 -5.23 2.44
N VAL A 59 -18.42 -6.02 2.41
CA VAL A 59 -18.33 -7.27 3.20
C VAL A 59 -18.44 -6.99 4.69
N MET A 60 -17.75 -5.96 5.19
CA MET A 60 -17.82 -5.58 6.59
C MET A 60 -19.21 -5.07 6.99
N ALA A 61 -19.85 -4.27 6.13
CA ALA A 61 -21.21 -3.79 6.38
C ALA A 61 -22.21 -4.95 6.47
N ALA A 62 -22.04 -5.97 5.63
CA ALA A 62 -22.83 -7.19 5.67
C ALA A 62 -22.53 -8.03 6.93
N GLN A 63 -21.27 -8.14 7.32
CA GLN A 63 -20.82 -8.94 8.47
C GLN A 63 -21.34 -8.40 9.81
N PHE A 64 -21.30 -7.08 9.98
CA PHE A 64 -21.64 -6.44 11.26
C PHE A 64 -23.11 -5.97 11.34
N GLU A 65 -23.88 -6.12 10.25
CA GLU A 65 -25.27 -5.60 10.13
C GLU A 65 -25.39 -4.12 10.58
N SER A 66 -24.25 -3.42 10.66
CA SER A 66 -24.17 -2.04 11.11
C SER A 66 -23.07 -1.27 10.39
N PRO A 67 -23.42 -0.24 9.62
CA PRO A 67 -22.43 0.56 8.89
C PRO A 67 -21.49 1.35 9.83
N LYS A 68 -21.89 1.59 11.08
CA LYS A 68 -21.08 2.31 12.08
C LYS A 68 -19.81 1.55 12.45
N PHE A 69 -19.90 0.23 12.68
CA PHE A 69 -18.74 -0.59 13.01
C PHE A 69 -17.80 -0.75 11.81
N SER A 70 -18.36 -0.91 10.62
CA SER A 70 -17.58 -0.96 9.38
C SER A 70 -16.78 0.32 9.17
N PHE A 71 -17.40 1.48 9.38
CA PHE A 71 -16.72 2.77 9.26
C PHE A 71 -15.61 2.95 10.30
N MET A 72 -15.82 2.49 11.54
CA MET A 72 -14.81 2.52 12.60
C MET A 72 -13.56 1.72 12.22
N VAL A 73 -13.73 0.50 11.68
CA VAL A 73 -12.59 -0.31 11.22
C VAL A 73 -11.93 0.33 9.99
N MET A 74 -12.71 0.88 9.06
CA MET A 74 -12.16 1.58 7.88
C MET A 74 -11.26 2.77 8.25
N THR A 75 -11.53 3.43 9.37
CA THR A 75 -10.69 4.53 9.87
C THR A 75 -9.26 4.08 10.21
N THR A 76 -9.04 2.79 10.48
CA THR A 76 -7.67 2.26 10.72
C THR A 76 -6.81 2.25 9.47
N ILE A 77 -7.41 2.20 8.27
CA ILE A 77 -6.69 2.19 6.98
C ILE A 77 -5.85 3.45 6.79
N PRO A 78 -6.39 4.69 6.88
CA PRO A 78 -5.58 5.88 6.74
C PRO A 78 -4.46 5.97 7.78
N PHE A 79 -4.68 5.52 9.02
CA PHE A 79 -3.62 5.49 10.03
C PHE A 79 -2.49 4.52 9.66
N SER A 80 -2.81 3.35 9.12
CA SER A 80 -1.81 2.38 8.68
C SER A 80 -0.99 2.91 7.49
N LEU A 81 -1.64 3.62 6.57
CA LEU A 81 -0.97 4.27 5.44
C LEU A 81 -0.03 5.38 5.89
N VAL A 82 -0.45 6.24 6.83
CA VAL A 82 0.43 7.28 7.39
C VAL A 82 1.68 6.66 8.03
N GLY A 83 1.52 5.57 8.80
CA GLY A 83 2.65 4.83 9.37
C GLY A 83 3.60 4.27 8.31
N SER A 84 3.04 3.68 7.27
CA SER A 84 3.81 3.10 6.17
C SER A 84 4.56 4.16 5.34
N PHE A 85 3.91 5.27 4.98
CA PHE A 85 4.56 6.40 4.31
C PHE A 85 5.63 7.06 5.19
N GLY A 86 5.37 7.16 6.49
CA GLY A 86 6.35 7.64 7.46
C GLY A 86 7.62 6.78 7.46
N LEU A 87 7.47 5.46 7.44
CA LEU A 87 8.59 4.52 7.39
C LEU A 87 9.34 4.62 6.05
N LEU A 88 8.64 4.70 4.91
CA LEU A 88 9.27 4.90 3.61
C LEU A 88 10.11 6.18 3.58
N LYS A 89 9.60 7.25 4.15
CA LYS A 89 10.33 8.53 4.22
C LYS A 89 11.58 8.42 5.10
N LEU A 90 11.50 7.70 6.22
CA LEU A 90 12.64 7.49 7.12
C LEU A 90 13.74 6.63 6.48
N THR A 91 13.37 5.64 5.67
CA THR A 91 14.30 4.78 4.95
C THR A 91 14.85 5.40 3.67
N GLY A 92 14.34 6.56 3.25
CA GLY A 92 14.75 7.25 2.02
C GLY A 92 14.41 6.50 0.73
N THR A 93 13.52 5.50 0.80
CA THR A 93 13.12 4.71 -0.36
C THR A 93 12.03 5.40 -1.17
N THR A 94 12.12 5.28 -2.50
CA THR A 94 11.11 5.82 -3.42
C THR A 94 9.89 4.89 -3.51
N ILE A 95 8.73 5.47 -3.78
CA ILE A 95 7.51 4.71 -4.05
C ILE A 95 7.68 3.96 -5.36
N SER A 96 7.71 2.63 -5.27
CA SER A 96 7.78 1.72 -6.41
C SER A 96 6.48 0.91 -6.52
N MET A 97 6.32 0.18 -7.62
CA MET A 97 5.23 -0.79 -7.80
C MET A 97 5.14 -1.79 -6.65
N THR A 98 6.29 -2.28 -6.20
CA THR A 98 6.39 -3.20 -5.05
C THR A 98 5.86 -2.55 -3.77
N SER A 99 6.11 -1.25 -3.56
CA SER A 99 5.58 -0.51 -2.40
C SER A 99 4.06 -0.43 -2.43
N ILE A 100 3.46 -0.22 -3.61
CA ILE A 100 2.00 -0.17 -3.76
C ILE A 100 1.36 -1.53 -3.49
N LEU A 101 1.96 -2.61 -3.97
CA LEU A 101 1.52 -3.97 -3.63
C LEU A 101 1.64 -4.24 -2.12
N GLY A 102 2.71 -3.75 -1.50
CA GLY A 102 2.88 -3.80 -0.05
C GLY A 102 1.77 -3.06 0.71
N PHE A 103 1.33 -1.91 0.23
CA PHE A 103 0.18 -1.18 0.80
C PHE A 103 -1.12 -1.97 0.67
N LEU A 104 -1.35 -2.64 -0.44
CA LEU A 104 -2.54 -3.47 -0.64
C LEU A 104 -2.58 -4.62 0.39
N ILE A 105 -1.46 -5.31 0.58
CA ILE A 105 -1.32 -6.38 1.57
C ILE A 105 -1.51 -5.84 2.99
N LEU A 106 -0.92 -4.67 3.28
CA LEU A 106 -1.04 -4.01 4.58
C LEU A 106 -2.50 -3.68 4.90
N ILE A 107 -3.24 -3.08 3.96
CA ILE A 107 -4.67 -2.77 4.12
C ILE A 107 -5.44 -4.05 4.43
N GLY A 108 -5.24 -5.11 3.66
CA GLY A 108 -5.92 -6.39 3.88
C GLY A 108 -5.64 -6.98 5.27
N THR A 109 -4.40 -6.95 5.71
CA THR A 109 -4.00 -7.48 7.02
C THR A 109 -4.56 -6.67 8.17
N VAL A 110 -4.50 -5.33 8.09
CA VAL A 110 -5.01 -4.42 9.13
C VAL A 110 -6.52 -4.55 9.27
N VAL A 111 -7.24 -4.57 8.15
CA VAL A 111 -8.69 -4.73 8.14
C VAL A 111 -9.11 -6.08 8.69
N ASN A 112 -8.45 -7.16 8.27
CA ASN A 112 -8.75 -8.51 8.79
C ASN A 112 -8.57 -8.60 10.32
N ASN A 113 -7.49 -8.04 10.84
CA ASN A 113 -7.26 -7.98 12.29
C ASN A 113 -8.31 -7.09 13.01
N GLY A 114 -8.69 -5.98 12.38
CA GLY A 114 -9.74 -5.08 12.89
C GLY A 114 -11.10 -5.74 12.96
N ILE A 115 -11.48 -6.49 11.93
CA ILE A 115 -12.75 -7.26 11.90
C ILE A 115 -12.80 -8.25 13.04
N LEU A 116 -11.77 -9.06 13.21
CA LEU A 116 -11.71 -10.07 14.27
C LEU A 116 -11.77 -9.46 15.67
N TYR A 117 -11.14 -8.31 15.86
CA TYR A 117 -11.19 -7.58 17.15
C TYR A 117 -12.59 -7.06 17.43
N VAL A 118 -13.20 -6.33 16.48
CA VAL A 118 -14.55 -5.75 16.65
C VAL A 118 -15.61 -6.84 16.82
N ASP A 119 -15.50 -7.94 16.09
CA ASP A 119 -16.41 -9.09 16.26
C ASP A 119 -16.32 -9.68 17.67
N THR A 120 -15.10 -9.86 18.20
CA THR A 120 -14.91 -10.35 19.57
C THR A 120 -15.47 -9.37 20.61
N VAL A 121 -15.26 -8.07 20.44
CA VAL A 121 -15.86 -7.04 21.31
C VAL A 121 -17.38 -7.11 21.25
N ASN A 122 -17.97 -7.32 20.09
CA ASN A 122 -19.42 -7.39 19.90
C ASN A 122 -20.01 -8.61 20.63
N GLN A 123 -19.30 -9.75 20.60
CA GLN A 123 -19.70 -10.95 21.35
C GLN A 123 -19.63 -10.74 22.86
N TYR A 124 -18.55 -10.15 23.35
CA TYR A 124 -18.39 -9.90 24.80
C TYR A 124 -19.34 -8.84 25.34
N ARG A 125 -19.71 -7.87 24.53
CA ARG A 125 -20.68 -6.82 24.89
C ARG A 125 -22.09 -7.35 25.20
N MET A 126 -22.40 -8.55 24.75
CA MET A 126 -23.66 -9.22 25.08
C MET A 126 -23.72 -9.70 26.54
N THR A 127 -22.57 -9.94 27.15
CA THR A 127 -22.46 -10.57 28.48
C THR A 127 -21.81 -9.67 29.52
N MET A 128 -21.12 -8.59 29.12
CA MET A 128 -20.38 -7.72 30.03
C MET A 128 -20.42 -6.26 29.59
N GLU A 129 -20.01 -5.36 30.49
CA GLU A 129 -19.94 -3.93 30.22
C GLU A 129 -18.92 -3.62 29.10
N LEU A 130 -19.20 -2.60 28.28
CA LEU A 130 -18.40 -2.23 27.10
C LEU A 130 -16.91 -2.04 27.42
N LYS A 131 -16.56 -1.40 28.53
CA LYS A 131 -15.16 -1.19 28.92
C LYS A 131 -14.43 -2.51 29.18
N THR A 132 -15.07 -3.41 29.91
CA THR A 132 -14.54 -4.73 30.21
C THR A 132 -14.44 -5.59 28.95
N ALA A 133 -15.46 -5.53 28.08
CA ALA A 133 -15.48 -6.22 26.80
C ALA A 133 -14.32 -5.79 25.88
N LEU A 134 -14.00 -4.50 25.83
CA LEU A 134 -12.86 -3.98 25.05
C LEU A 134 -11.52 -4.50 25.57
N VAL A 135 -11.32 -4.50 26.88
CA VAL A 135 -10.05 -4.96 27.49
C VAL A 135 -9.89 -6.47 27.30
N GLU A 136 -10.95 -7.24 27.55
CA GLU A 136 -10.92 -8.71 27.44
C GLU A 136 -10.75 -9.18 25.99
N ALA A 137 -11.44 -8.52 25.04
CA ALA A 137 -11.25 -8.78 23.61
C ALA A 137 -9.81 -8.45 23.19
N GLY A 138 -9.24 -7.34 23.71
CA GLY A 138 -7.84 -6.98 23.47
C GLY A 138 -6.89 -8.06 23.99
N ALA A 139 -7.05 -8.49 25.23
CA ALA A 139 -6.21 -9.53 25.84
C ALA A 139 -6.29 -10.86 25.06
N THR A 140 -7.49 -11.27 24.64
CA THR A 140 -7.72 -12.51 23.91
C THR A 140 -7.12 -12.47 22.49
N ARG A 141 -7.24 -11.34 21.79
CA ARG A 141 -6.82 -11.20 20.38
C ARG A 141 -5.37 -10.74 20.22
N LEU A 142 -4.76 -10.15 21.24
CA LEU A 142 -3.38 -9.64 21.14
C LEU A 142 -2.38 -10.73 20.75
N ARG A 143 -2.46 -11.90 21.39
CA ARG A 143 -1.53 -13.01 21.11
C ARG A 143 -1.60 -13.49 19.65
N PRO A 144 -2.76 -13.88 19.07
CA PRO A 144 -2.86 -14.24 17.66
C PRO A 144 -2.39 -13.15 16.71
N ILE A 145 -2.76 -11.88 16.96
CA ILE A 145 -2.36 -10.75 16.11
C ILE A 145 -0.84 -10.56 16.13
N LEU A 146 -0.21 -10.62 17.31
CA LEU A 146 1.25 -10.51 17.42
C LEU A 146 1.95 -11.69 16.74
N MET A 147 1.44 -12.91 16.86
CA MET A 147 2.02 -14.08 16.20
C MET A 147 1.98 -13.94 14.67
N THR A 148 0.83 -13.59 14.10
CA THR A 148 0.69 -13.41 12.64
C THR A 148 1.54 -12.26 12.12
N SER A 149 1.54 -11.11 12.78
CA SER A 149 2.34 -9.95 12.40
C SER A 149 3.85 -10.25 12.47
N SER A 150 4.31 -10.88 13.55
CA SER A 150 5.71 -11.26 13.71
C SER A 150 6.14 -12.27 12.65
N THR A 151 5.32 -13.26 12.35
CA THR A 151 5.61 -14.26 11.30
C THR A 151 5.72 -13.59 9.94
N THR A 152 4.80 -12.67 9.62
CA THR A 152 4.83 -11.92 8.36
C THR A 152 6.09 -11.08 8.23
N ILE A 153 6.47 -10.35 9.29
CA ILE A 153 7.69 -9.54 9.30
C ILE A 153 8.93 -10.42 9.13
N LEU A 154 9.03 -11.51 9.91
CA LEU A 154 10.17 -12.42 9.84
C LEU A 154 10.29 -13.11 8.47
N SER A 155 9.18 -13.44 7.82
CA SER A 155 9.18 -14.04 6.47
C SER A 155 9.65 -13.07 5.38
N MET A 156 9.50 -11.76 5.59
CA MET A 156 9.96 -10.74 4.65
C MET A 156 11.46 -10.40 4.78
N ILE A 157 12.08 -10.67 5.93
CA ILE A 157 13.50 -10.36 6.16
C ILE A 157 14.42 -11.01 5.11
N PRO A 158 14.31 -12.31 4.78
CA PRO A 158 15.15 -12.92 3.76
C PRO A 158 14.98 -12.28 2.38
N MET A 159 13.75 -11.86 2.04
CA MET A 159 13.46 -11.19 0.78
C MET A 159 14.17 -9.82 0.69
N VAL A 160 14.15 -9.04 1.76
CA VAL A 160 14.83 -7.74 1.83
C VAL A 160 16.35 -7.91 1.75
N LEU A 161 16.90 -8.94 2.40
CA LEU A 161 18.33 -9.22 2.37
C LEU A 161 18.79 -9.76 1.00
N SER A 162 17.96 -10.54 0.30
CA SER A 162 18.29 -11.12 -1.01
C SER A 162 18.31 -10.08 -2.14
N THR A 163 17.49 -9.05 -2.07
CA THR A 163 17.49 -7.95 -3.08
C THR A 163 18.80 -7.14 -3.06
N GLY A 164 19.56 -7.16 -1.96
CA GLY A 164 20.87 -6.53 -1.87
C GLY A 164 21.99 -7.28 -2.59
N THR A 165 21.85 -8.59 -2.81
CA THR A 165 22.90 -9.44 -3.39
C THR A 165 22.76 -9.69 -4.89
N VAL A 166 21.57 -9.49 -5.47
CA VAL A 166 21.33 -9.74 -6.91
C VAL A 166 21.92 -8.65 -7.81
N SER A 167 22.25 -7.48 -7.29
CA SER A 167 22.86 -6.38 -8.07
C SER A 167 24.30 -6.62 -8.52
N TYR A 168 25.00 -7.62 -7.99
CA TYR A 168 26.43 -7.84 -8.28
C TYR A 168 26.74 -9.03 -9.19
N THR A 169 25.73 -9.80 -9.63
CA THR A 169 25.98 -11.03 -10.40
C THR A 169 25.85 -10.87 -11.92
N HIS A 170 25.53 -9.68 -12.44
CA HIS A 170 25.38 -9.43 -13.88
C HIS A 170 26.53 -8.63 -14.54
N LEU A 171 27.70 -8.52 -13.88
CA LEU A 171 28.91 -7.95 -14.47
C LEU A 171 30.02 -8.99 -14.49
N ARG A 172 29.85 -10.01 -15.36
CA ARG A 172 30.98 -10.83 -15.82
C ARG A 172 30.76 -11.29 -17.23
#